data_66dfe4ea8db4d99a4feda226caee7564
#
_entry.id   66dfe4ea8db4d99a4feda226caee7564
#
_cell.length_a   1.000
_cell.length_b   1.000
_cell.length_c   1.000
_cell.angle_alpha   90.00
_cell.angle_beta   90.00
_cell.angle_gamma   90.00
#
_symmetry.space_group_name_H-M   'P 1'
#
loop_
_entity.id
_entity.type
_entity.pdbx_description
1 polymer ?
#
loop_
_entity_poly.entity_id
_entity_poly.type
_entity_poly.pdbx_seq_one_letter_code
_entity_poly.pdbx_strand_id
1 'polypeptide(L)'
;MGEERYEYIGRILESIHPSVTIADGKGRFVYLGKAFKEFAGKGEMAERIKGMYANNPSVLELFKPCVTQLVLESGKKVTTTQKNLQNKEVFVTGIPIFDNNGNLDMIICFSSWEISNSEELELHFEKLKKENSDLINEIKRLTKGENSLATMISNSKNITSALRILKIFSKQNVPAFVHGPTGCGKGYLCRMAYEQDGAVYEYNCKLISEENLEIELFGDSEKGGILDFIGYRAIILGDVEVLSPKLQKKLVAKLKTEDKLCIGLSEYSLEELKDNQKITDEFYYYYKSYQVEVLPINERPEDLQAFIEYYLEHYNKKYGRKIDFSPKALNCLLNYEWKENIIEIRYTIERLVLTAEENIIEVYNLPEKMTEKSAQLFLEDTCLKDMMELYEKGIICRAYEKYHTTVEVAKKLGISQASAVRKIEKYVTER
;
A
#
# COMPACT_ATOMS: atom_id res chain seq x y z
N MET A 1 -20.19 37.46 -11.05
CA MET A 1 -19.04 36.54 -10.83
C MET A 1 -19.13 35.71 -9.51
N GLY A 2 -19.64 36.25 -8.40
CA GLY A 2 -19.70 35.49 -7.13
C GLY A 2 -20.79 34.40 -7.11
N GLU A 3 -22.01 34.70 -7.54
CA GLU A 3 -23.14 33.75 -7.46
C GLU A 3 -23.00 32.57 -8.45
N GLU A 4 -22.48 32.81 -9.65
CA GLU A 4 -22.22 31.76 -10.63
C GLU A 4 -21.20 30.72 -10.15
N ARG A 5 -20.21 31.15 -9.35
CA ARG A 5 -19.21 30.25 -8.74
C ARG A 5 -19.87 29.28 -7.76
N TYR A 6 -20.74 29.75 -6.89
CA TYR A 6 -21.44 28.89 -5.93
C TYR A 6 -22.42 27.94 -6.60
N GLU A 7 -23.10 28.39 -7.66
CA GLU A 7 -23.98 27.56 -8.47
C GLU A 7 -23.21 26.42 -9.16
N TYR A 8 -22.03 26.70 -9.71
CA TYR A 8 -21.16 25.71 -10.34
C TYR A 8 -20.66 24.67 -9.34
N ILE A 9 -20.12 25.13 -8.21
CA ILE A 9 -19.65 24.23 -7.13
C ILE A 9 -20.83 23.41 -6.60
N GLY A 10 -21.98 24.02 -6.39
CA GLY A 10 -23.17 23.35 -5.88
C GLY A 10 -23.63 22.21 -6.79
N ARG A 11 -23.62 22.40 -8.09
CA ARG A 11 -24.00 21.34 -9.08
C ARG A 11 -23.00 20.17 -9.06
N ILE A 12 -21.70 20.45 -8.92
CA ILE A 12 -20.69 19.37 -8.79
C ILE A 12 -20.94 18.58 -7.51
N LEU A 13 -21.12 19.27 -6.38
CA LEU A 13 -21.34 18.61 -5.09
C LEU A 13 -22.68 17.88 -5.04
N GLU A 14 -23.72 18.39 -5.68
CA GLU A 14 -25.03 17.74 -5.79
C GLU A 14 -24.97 16.41 -6.56
N SER A 15 -24.03 16.27 -7.53
CA SER A 15 -23.83 15.01 -8.23
C SER A 15 -23.22 13.92 -7.32
N ILE A 16 -22.54 14.32 -6.26
CA ILE A 16 -21.91 13.42 -5.26
C ILE A 16 -22.87 13.20 -4.09
N HIS A 17 -23.54 14.27 -3.64
CA HIS A 17 -24.45 14.23 -2.49
C HIS A 17 -25.68 15.12 -2.74
N PRO A 18 -26.86 14.53 -3.00
CA PRO A 18 -28.05 15.29 -3.44
C PRO A 18 -28.61 16.30 -2.43
N SER A 19 -28.27 16.18 -1.15
CA SER A 19 -28.73 17.07 -0.09
C SER A 19 -27.68 18.10 0.36
N VAL A 20 -26.89 18.62 -0.58
CA VAL A 20 -25.89 19.64 -0.33
C VAL A 20 -26.55 21.03 -0.22
N THR A 21 -26.06 21.85 0.72
CA THR A 21 -26.35 23.29 0.79
C THR A 21 -25.05 24.07 0.91
N ILE A 22 -24.99 25.27 0.31
CA ILE A 22 -23.83 26.16 0.42
C ILE A 22 -24.31 27.51 0.94
N ALA A 23 -23.60 28.04 1.94
CA ALA A 23 -23.68 29.41 2.37
C ALA A 23 -22.36 30.13 2.07
N ASP A 24 -22.40 31.43 1.83
CA ASP A 24 -21.22 32.27 1.70
C ASP A 24 -20.50 32.46 3.05
N GLY A 25 -19.32 33.09 3.05
CA GLY A 25 -18.53 33.33 4.25
C GLY A 25 -19.20 34.21 5.32
N LYS A 26 -20.37 34.78 5.00
CA LYS A 26 -21.22 35.54 5.94
C LYS A 26 -22.43 34.73 6.41
N GLY A 27 -22.56 33.47 5.96
CA GLY A 27 -23.66 32.59 6.32
C GLY A 27 -24.94 32.80 5.52
N ARG A 28 -24.90 33.49 4.38
CA ARG A 28 -26.05 33.64 3.48
C ARG A 28 -26.15 32.39 2.59
N PHE A 29 -27.31 31.75 2.58
CA PHE A 29 -27.54 30.57 1.72
C PHE A 29 -27.55 30.94 0.25
N VAL A 30 -26.59 30.43 -0.50
CA VAL A 30 -26.39 30.75 -1.93
C VAL A 30 -26.73 29.58 -2.86
N TYR A 31 -26.67 28.35 -2.36
CA TYR A 31 -27.05 27.15 -3.11
C TYR A 31 -27.79 26.14 -2.23
N LEU A 32 -28.87 25.57 -2.78
CA LEU A 32 -29.70 24.56 -2.12
C LEU A 32 -29.94 23.40 -3.12
N GLY A 33 -29.41 22.20 -2.78
CA GLY A 33 -29.55 21.00 -3.59
C GLY A 33 -30.99 20.49 -3.70
N LYS A 34 -31.27 19.63 -4.66
CA LYS A 34 -32.63 19.14 -4.94
C LYS A 34 -33.24 18.39 -3.76
N ALA A 35 -32.47 17.48 -3.14
CA ALA A 35 -32.98 16.73 -2.01
C ALA A 35 -33.26 17.62 -0.80
N PHE A 36 -32.48 18.69 -0.60
CA PHE A 36 -32.78 19.67 0.43
C PHE A 36 -34.10 20.40 0.13
N LYS A 37 -34.38 20.76 -1.13
CA LYS A 37 -35.64 21.41 -1.55
C LYS A 37 -36.86 20.52 -1.29
N GLU A 38 -36.72 19.23 -1.52
CA GLU A 38 -37.77 18.23 -1.23
C GLU A 38 -38.00 18.07 0.28
N PHE A 39 -36.94 18.14 1.10
CA PHE A 39 -36.98 18.04 2.55
C PHE A 39 -37.60 19.26 3.20
N ALA A 40 -37.30 20.43 2.76
CA ALA A 40 -37.86 21.67 3.29
C ALA A 40 -39.40 21.79 3.10
N GLY A 41 -40.03 20.79 2.42
CA GLY A 41 -41.46 20.68 2.24
C GLY A 41 -42.03 21.69 1.24
N LYS A 42 -42.31 21.21 -0.02
CA LYS A 42 -42.85 21.96 -1.14
C LYS A 42 -42.08 23.25 -1.52
N GLY A 43 -41.49 23.26 -2.68
CA GLY A 43 -40.52 24.19 -3.28
C GLY A 43 -40.58 25.69 -2.91
N GLU A 44 -41.70 26.20 -2.47
CA GLU A 44 -41.84 27.60 -2.06
C GLU A 44 -41.02 27.98 -0.79
N MET A 45 -40.83 27.07 0.14
CA MET A 45 -40.11 27.34 1.36
C MET A 45 -38.58 27.31 1.19
N ALA A 46 -38.09 26.39 0.33
CA ALA A 46 -36.69 26.36 -0.07
C ALA A 46 -36.28 27.60 -0.86
N GLU A 47 -37.15 28.10 -1.73
CA GLU A 47 -36.94 29.36 -2.47
C GLU A 47 -36.86 30.58 -1.51
N ARG A 48 -37.59 30.57 -0.39
CA ARG A 48 -37.55 31.63 0.61
C ARG A 48 -36.23 31.63 1.40
N ILE A 49 -35.62 30.47 1.62
CA ILE A 49 -34.37 30.35 2.41
C ILE A 49 -33.17 30.80 1.57
N LYS A 50 -33.20 30.62 0.25
CA LYS A 50 -32.16 31.09 -0.65
C LYS A 50 -32.01 32.58 -0.53
N GLY A 51 -30.84 33.06 -0.18
CA GLY A 51 -30.56 34.47 0.06
C GLY A 51 -30.73 34.94 1.54
N MET A 52 -31.31 34.12 2.42
CA MET A 52 -31.36 34.42 3.85
C MET A 52 -30.05 34.07 4.56
N TYR A 53 -29.82 34.73 5.70
CA TYR A 53 -28.68 34.42 6.56
C TYR A 53 -29.03 33.33 7.57
N ALA A 54 -28.05 32.52 7.95
CA ALA A 54 -28.21 31.40 8.88
C ALA A 54 -28.71 31.84 10.28
N ASN A 55 -28.42 33.08 10.70
CA ASN A 55 -28.86 33.65 11.95
C ASN A 55 -30.25 34.28 11.88
N ASN A 56 -30.94 34.25 10.74
CA ASN A 56 -32.29 34.78 10.59
C ASN A 56 -33.25 33.97 11.47
N PRO A 57 -34.14 34.63 12.28
CA PRO A 57 -35.08 33.92 13.16
C PRO A 57 -35.92 32.86 12.43
N SER A 58 -36.36 33.15 11.21
CA SER A 58 -37.14 32.21 10.39
C SER A 58 -36.32 30.98 9.99
N VAL A 59 -35.01 31.13 9.78
CA VAL A 59 -34.10 29.99 9.47
C VAL A 59 -33.85 29.17 10.74
N LEU A 60 -33.65 29.82 11.88
CA LEU A 60 -33.44 29.18 13.19
C LEU A 60 -34.68 28.41 13.68
N GLU A 61 -35.87 28.84 13.30
CA GLU A 61 -37.10 28.09 13.59
C GLU A 61 -37.23 26.84 12.73
N LEU A 62 -36.73 26.91 11.51
CA LEU A 62 -36.77 25.78 10.52
C LEU A 62 -35.77 24.68 10.85
N PHE A 63 -34.63 25.07 11.41
CA PHE A 63 -33.47 24.17 11.61
C PHE A 63 -32.97 24.28 13.06
N LYS A 64 -33.24 23.25 13.85
CA LYS A 64 -32.85 23.21 15.29
C LYS A 64 -31.94 22.04 15.61
N PRO A 65 -30.63 22.32 15.87
CA PRO A 65 -29.89 23.57 15.68
C PRO A 65 -29.57 23.86 14.21
N CYS A 66 -29.33 25.12 13.83
CA CYS A 66 -28.84 25.44 12.47
C CYS A 66 -27.34 25.22 12.38
N VAL A 67 -26.94 24.17 11.66
CA VAL A 67 -25.53 23.77 11.54
C VAL A 67 -24.69 24.85 10.86
N THR A 68 -25.20 25.52 9.84
CA THR A 68 -24.50 26.65 9.21
C THR A 68 -24.16 27.76 10.20
N GLN A 69 -25.06 28.06 11.14
CA GLN A 69 -24.81 29.04 12.20
C GLN A 69 -23.72 28.55 13.16
N LEU A 70 -23.77 27.28 13.58
CA LEU A 70 -22.76 26.70 14.48
C LEU A 70 -21.36 26.71 13.84
N VAL A 71 -21.26 26.45 12.53
CA VAL A 71 -19.98 26.53 11.80
C VAL A 71 -19.47 27.97 11.71
N LEU A 72 -20.37 28.94 11.50
CA LEU A 72 -20.03 30.35 11.48
C LEU A 72 -19.45 30.83 12.84
N GLU A 73 -20.06 30.40 13.94
CA GLU A 73 -19.65 30.77 15.30
C GLU A 73 -18.35 30.08 15.72
N SER A 74 -18.18 28.81 15.37
CA SER A 74 -17.02 28.00 15.77
C SER A 74 -15.81 28.12 14.84
N GLY A 75 -16.02 28.46 13.56
CA GLY A 75 -15.02 28.42 12.53
C GLY A 75 -14.49 26.98 12.23
N LYS A 76 -15.19 25.97 12.75
CA LYS A 76 -14.76 24.56 12.64
C LYS A 76 -15.84 23.70 11.97
N LYS A 77 -15.43 22.50 11.51
CA LYS A 77 -16.38 21.48 11.07
C LYS A 77 -17.29 21.08 12.22
N VAL A 78 -18.62 21.08 11.98
CA VAL A 78 -19.64 20.69 12.95
C VAL A 78 -20.48 19.56 12.37
N THR A 79 -20.69 18.50 13.14
CA THR A 79 -21.65 17.43 12.83
C THR A 79 -22.59 17.28 13.98
N THR A 80 -23.90 17.39 13.72
CA THR A 80 -24.94 17.23 14.75
C THR A 80 -26.27 16.79 14.14
N THR A 81 -27.17 16.32 14.98
CA THR A 81 -28.56 16.04 14.60
C THR A 81 -29.34 17.36 14.51
N GLN A 82 -30.08 17.55 13.44
CA GLN A 82 -30.93 18.70 13.18
C GLN A 82 -32.37 18.24 12.97
N LYS A 83 -33.32 18.90 13.60
CA LYS A 83 -34.75 18.65 13.38
C LYS A 83 -35.32 19.64 12.38
N ASN A 84 -36.14 19.12 11.46
CA ASN A 84 -36.92 19.94 10.54
C ASN A 84 -38.30 20.29 11.12
N LEU A 85 -39.09 21.07 10.38
CA LEU A 85 -40.46 21.45 10.75
C LEU A 85 -41.41 20.25 10.93
N GLN A 86 -41.12 19.11 10.33
CA GLN A 86 -41.89 17.88 10.49
C GLN A 86 -41.41 17.01 11.65
N ASN A 87 -40.52 17.57 12.49
CA ASN A 87 -39.89 16.91 13.63
C ASN A 87 -39.05 15.67 13.24
N LYS A 88 -38.68 15.55 11.97
CA LYS A 88 -37.75 14.51 11.49
C LYS A 88 -36.34 14.91 11.82
N GLU A 89 -35.59 13.98 12.38
CA GLU A 89 -34.18 14.17 12.70
C GLU A 89 -33.31 13.74 11.50
N VAL A 90 -32.33 14.59 11.20
CA VAL A 90 -31.32 14.31 10.16
C VAL A 90 -29.96 14.64 10.70
N PHE A 91 -28.97 13.88 10.32
CA PHE A 91 -27.59 14.27 10.59
C PHE A 91 -27.13 15.27 9.55
N VAL A 92 -26.55 16.36 10.01
CA VAL A 92 -26.02 17.42 9.16
C VAL A 92 -24.56 17.65 9.54
N THR A 93 -23.70 17.63 8.54
CA THR A 93 -22.29 17.99 8.67
C THR A 93 -22.05 19.29 7.91
N GLY A 94 -21.59 20.30 8.60
CA GLY A 94 -21.16 21.60 8.05
C GLY A 94 -19.64 21.69 8.04
N ILE A 95 -19.08 22.11 6.92
CA ILE A 95 -17.62 22.20 6.68
C ILE A 95 -17.30 23.65 6.27
N PRO A 96 -16.46 24.38 7.03
CA PRO A 96 -15.96 25.68 6.61
C PRO A 96 -14.88 25.55 5.54
N ILE A 97 -14.94 26.37 4.52
CA ILE A 97 -13.93 26.51 3.48
C ILE A 97 -13.33 27.91 3.59
N PHE A 98 -12.02 27.99 3.68
CA PHE A 98 -11.30 29.25 3.81
C PHE A 98 -10.63 29.66 2.48
N ASP A 99 -10.50 30.94 2.26
CA ASP A 99 -9.73 31.49 1.15
C ASP A 99 -8.21 31.41 1.39
N ASN A 100 -7.41 31.79 0.41
CA ASN A 100 -5.95 31.79 0.52
C ASN A 100 -5.41 32.79 1.58
N ASN A 101 -6.24 33.69 2.07
CA ASN A 101 -5.91 34.66 3.12
C ASN A 101 -6.37 34.20 4.50
N GLY A 102 -6.98 33.03 4.62
CA GLY A 102 -7.50 32.49 5.87
C GLY A 102 -8.87 33.02 6.27
N ASN A 103 -9.57 33.78 5.41
CA ASN A 103 -10.94 34.21 5.69
C ASN A 103 -11.93 33.13 5.25
N LEU A 104 -13.03 33.01 5.99
CA LEU A 104 -14.10 32.09 5.64
C LEU A 104 -14.73 32.47 4.30
N ASP A 105 -14.58 31.64 3.28
CA ASP A 105 -15.08 31.88 1.92
C ASP A 105 -16.50 31.30 1.75
N MET A 106 -16.72 30.07 2.23
CA MET A 106 -18.02 29.42 2.17
C MET A 106 -18.18 28.33 3.25
N ILE A 107 -19.42 27.95 3.50
CA ILE A 107 -19.79 26.83 4.36
C ILE A 107 -20.58 25.84 3.50
N ILE A 108 -20.14 24.58 3.47
CA ILE A 108 -20.82 23.50 2.75
C ILE A 108 -21.45 22.58 3.80
N CYS A 109 -22.77 22.36 3.70
CA CYS A 109 -23.44 21.41 4.57
C CYS A 109 -24.01 20.26 3.76
N PHE A 110 -23.86 19.06 4.29
CA PHE A 110 -24.44 17.82 3.77
C PHE A 110 -25.40 17.27 4.82
N SER A 111 -26.62 16.92 4.41
CA SER A 111 -27.60 16.29 5.30
C SER A 111 -27.90 14.86 4.85
N SER A 112 -27.89 13.92 5.78
CA SER A 112 -28.23 12.52 5.54
C SER A 112 -29.62 12.23 6.11
N TRP A 113 -30.55 11.75 5.24
CA TRP A 113 -31.95 11.50 5.59
C TRP A 113 -32.20 10.12 6.19
N GLU A 114 -31.27 9.22 6.03
CA GLU A 114 -31.50 7.78 6.18
C GLU A 114 -31.46 7.26 7.61
N ILE A 115 -31.60 8.16 8.61
CA ILE A 115 -31.55 7.73 10.00
C ILE A 115 -32.85 8.08 10.72
N SER A 116 -33.96 7.46 10.32
CA SER A 116 -35.18 7.47 11.13
C SER A 116 -35.69 6.09 11.53
N ASN A 117 -35.02 5.02 11.16
CA ASN A 117 -35.33 3.67 11.66
C ASN A 117 -34.05 2.94 12.04
N SER A 118 -33.97 2.44 13.26
CA SER A 118 -32.85 1.61 13.70
C SER A 118 -32.65 0.36 12.82
N GLU A 119 -33.75 -0.17 12.26
CA GLU A 119 -33.72 -1.30 11.31
C GLU A 119 -33.12 -0.92 9.94
N GLU A 120 -33.37 0.30 9.42
CA GLU A 120 -32.74 0.78 8.17
C GLU A 120 -31.27 1.12 8.37
N LEU A 121 -30.89 1.61 9.56
CA LEU A 121 -29.49 1.85 9.91
C LEU A 121 -28.73 0.53 10.02
N GLU A 122 -29.30 -0.48 10.65
CA GLU A 122 -28.73 -1.84 10.69
C GLU A 122 -28.62 -2.45 9.29
N LEU A 123 -29.65 -2.29 8.46
CA LEU A 123 -29.65 -2.77 7.07
C LEU A 123 -28.59 -2.03 6.23
N HIS A 124 -28.43 -0.72 6.42
CA HIS A 124 -27.41 0.07 5.72
C HIS A 124 -26.02 -0.24 6.23
N PHE A 125 -25.85 -0.46 7.52
CA PHE A 125 -24.60 -0.92 8.13
C PHE A 125 -24.24 -2.35 7.65
N GLU A 126 -25.23 -3.24 7.54
CA GLU A 126 -25.04 -4.56 6.96
C GLU A 126 -24.75 -4.52 5.46
N LYS A 127 -25.36 -3.60 4.72
CA LYS A 127 -25.08 -3.35 3.30
C LYS A 127 -23.67 -2.81 3.10
N LEU A 128 -23.25 -1.81 3.88
CA LEU A 128 -21.89 -1.28 3.87
C LEU A 128 -20.87 -2.33 4.34
N LYS A 129 -21.20 -3.15 5.33
CA LYS A 129 -20.38 -4.30 5.72
C LYS A 129 -20.27 -5.31 4.58
N LYS A 130 -21.35 -5.57 3.87
CA LYS A 130 -21.37 -6.47 2.71
C LYS A 130 -20.58 -5.89 1.54
N GLU A 131 -20.78 -4.62 1.19
CA GLU A 131 -20.02 -3.91 0.15
C GLU A 131 -18.52 -3.82 0.51
N ASN A 132 -18.17 -3.53 1.76
CA ASN A 132 -16.79 -3.62 2.25
C ASN A 132 -16.26 -5.05 2.25
N SER A 133 -17.08 -6.02 2.61
CA SER A 133 -16.72 -7.45 2.52
C SER A 133 -16.54 -7.89 1.07
N ASP A 134 -17.37 -7.42 0.15
CA ASP A 134 -17.25 -7.71 -1.28
C ASP A 134 -16.04 -7.00 -1.90
N LEU A 135 -15.74 -5.74 -1.52
CA LEU A 135 -14.51 -5.04 -1.87
C LEU A 135 -13.27 -5.73 -1.27
N ILE A 136 -13.32 -6.12 -0.01
CA ILE A 136 -12.25 -6.90 0.65
C ILE A 136 -12.11 -8.27 -0.02
N ASN A 137 -13.20 -8.90 -0.43
CA ASN A 137 -13.17 -10.17 -1.15
C ASN A 137 -12.69 -10.00 -2.59
N GLU A 138 -12.96 -8.85 -3.24
CA GLU A 138 -12.42 -8.52 -4.57
C GLU A 138 -10.94 -8.15 -4.47
N ILE A 139 -10.52 -7.39 -3.47
CA ILE A 139 -9.11 -7.16 -3.13
C ILE A 139 -8.45 -8.51 -2.79
N LYS A 140 -9.09 -9.36 -2.00
CA LYS A 140 -8.63 -10.73 -1.71
C LYS A 140 -8.61 -11.61 -2.95
N ARG A 141 -9.51 -11.43 -3.93
CA ARG A 141 -9.45 -12.13 -5.23
C ARG A 141 -8.32 -11.63 -6.11
N LEU A 142 -8.09 -10.32 -6.14
CA LEU A 142 -6.99 -9.70 -6.86
C LEU A 142 -5.63 -10.04 -6.20
N THR A 143 -5.61 -10.15 -4.87
CA THR A 143 -4.44 -10.59 -4.08
C THR A 143 -4.36 -12.11 -3.89
N LYS A 144 -5.42 -12.88 -4.19
CA LYS A 144 -5.38 -14.36 -4.13
C LYS A 144 -4.35 -14.99 -5.09
N GLY A 145 -3.96 -14.28 -6.15
CA GLY A 145 -2.79 -14.66 -6.94
C GLY A 145 -1.50 -14.63 -6.10
N GLU A 146 -1.38 -13.66 -5.19
CA GLU A 146 -0.22 -13.53 -4.28
C GLU A 146 -0.33 -14.43 -3.03
N ASN A 147 -1.54 -14.71 -2.53
CA ASN A 147 -1.75 -15.62 -1.40
C ASN A 147 -1.54 -17.12 -1.76
N SER A 148 -1.65 -17.49 -3.04
CA SER A 148 -1.21 -18.81 -3.51
C SER A 148 0.31 -18.94 -3.49
N LEU A 149 1.05 -17.82 -3.55
CA LEU A 149 2.49 -17.73 -3.50
C LEU A 149 3.09 -18.37 -2.25
N ALA A 150 2.59 -18.04 -1.09
CA ALA A 150 3.23 -18.46 0.15
C ALA A 150 2.88 -19.89 0.57
N THR A 151 1.75 -20.39 0.14
CA THR A 151 1.43 -21.81 0.32
C THR A 151 2.29 -22.70 -0.61
N MET A 152 2.76 -22.12 -1.72
CA MET A 152 3.61 -22.82 -2.68
C MET A 152 5.12 -22.71 -2.40
N ILE A 153 5.58 -21.63 -1.74
CA ILE A 153 7.01 -21.30 -1.63
C ILE A 153 7.55 -21.39 -0.19
N SER A 154 6.90 -22.11 0.70
CA SER A 154 7.45 -22.39 2.03
C SER A 154 8.11 -23.78 2.07
N ASN A 155 9.13 -23.98 1.23
CA ASN A 155 9.84 -25.24 1.15
C ASN A 155 10.94 -25.34 2.23
N SER A 156 11.50 -24.20 2.64
CA SER A 156 12.55 -24.18 3.65
C SER A 156 12.00 -24.46 5.06
N LYS A 157 12.83 -25.08 5.87
CA LYS A 157 12.53 -25.37 7.29
C LYS A 157 12.33 -24.09 8.10
N ASN A 158 13.07 -23.01 7.78
CA ASN A 158 12.95 -21.71 8.45
C ASN A 158 11.55 -21.14 8.28
N ILE A 159 11.09 -20.99 7.04
CA ILE A 159 9.76 -20.41 6.73
C ILE A 159 8.61 -21.26 7.28
N THR A 160 8.70 -22.58 7.11
CA THR A 160 7.68 -23.51 7.63
C THR A 160 7.59 -23.41 9.16
N SER A 161 8.73 -23.34 9.85
CA SER A 161 8.78 -23.20 11.32
C SER A 161 8.29 -21.83 11.77
N ALA A 162 8.72 -20.74 11.10
CA ALA A 162 8.29 -19.38 11.38
C ALA A 162 6.78 -19.24 11.24
N LEU A 163 6.22 -19.73 10.13
CA LEU A 163 4.77 -19.69 9.90
C LEU A 163 3.99 -20.50 10.95
N ARG A 164 4.50 -21.68 11.34
CA ARG A 164 3.87 -22.49 12.38
C ARG A 164 3.86 -21.76 13.73
N ILE A 165 4.97 -21.13 14.11
CA ILE A 165 5.07 -20.38 15.37
C ILE A 165 4.13 -19.17 15.34
N LEU A 166 4.11 -18.39 14.25
CA LEU A 166 3.22 -17.24 14.11
C LEU A 166 1.74 -17.63 14.15
N LYS A 167 1.37 -18.76 13.55
CA LYS A 167 -0.01 -19.30 13.68
C LYS A 167 -0.36 -19.71 15.11
N ILE A 168 0.59 -20.22 15.88
CA ILE A 168 0.40 -20.51 17.30
C ILE A 168 0.19 -19.21 18.08
N PHE A 169 1.04 -18.19 17.83
CA PHE A 169 0.91 -16.88 18.46
C PHE A 169 -0.43 -16.22 18.15
N SER A 170 -0.89 -16.29 16.88
CA SER A 170 -2.20 -15.80 16.49
C SER A 170 -3.32 -16.49 17.29
N LYS A 171 -3.32 -17.83 17.35
CA LYS A 171 -4.35 -18.60 18.06
C LYS A 171 -4.36 -18.36 19.58
N GLN A 172 -3.20 -18.11 20.16
CA GLN A 172 -3.05 -17.87 21.60
C GLN A 172 -3.25 -16.40 21.98
N ASN A 173 -3.54 -15.54 21.03
CA ASN A 173 -3.71 -14.09 21.22
C ASN A 173 -2.48 -13.44 21.87
N VAL A 174 -1.28 -13.79 21.43
CA VAL A 174 -0.02 -13.20 21.94
C VAL A 174 0.68 -12.38 20.84
N PRO A 175 1.43 -11.34 21.21
CA PRO A 175 2.16 -10.52 20.25
C PRO A 175 3.24 -11.32 19.51
N ALA A 176 3.81 -10.74 18.45
CA ALA A 176 4.98 -11.29 17.78
C ALA A 176 5.98 -10.18 17.42
N PHE A 177 7.25 -10.51 17.47
CA PHE A 177 8.33 -9.69 16.93
C PHE A 177 9.04 -10.51 15.84
N VAL A 178 9.00 -10.02 14.60
CA VAL A 178 9.57 -10.73 13.46
C VAL A 178 10.71 -9.93 12.88
N HIS A 179 11.91 -10.52 12.91
CA HIS A 179 13.11 -9.85 12.42
C HIS A 179 13.78 -10.62 11.27
N GLY A 180 14.60 -9.90 10.53
CA GLY A 180 15.33 -10.42 9.37
C GLY A 180 15.53 -9.32 8.32
N PRO A 181 16.37 -9.51 7.30
CA PRO A 181 16.73 -8.46 6.36
C PRO A 181 15.55 -7.95 5.54
N THR A 182 15.70 -6.74 4.97
CA THR A 182 14.69 -6.17 4.07
C THR A 182 14.38 -7.12 2.92
N GLY A 183 13.10 -7.20 2.56
CA GLY A 183 12.65 -8.01 1.43
C GLY A 183 12.60 -9.51 1.65
N CYS A 184 12.95 -10.05 2.82
CA CYS A 184 12.93 -11.50 3.10
C CYS A 184 11.52 -12.10 3.28
N GLY A 185 10.45 -11.26 3.34
CA GLY A 185 9.07 -11.72 3.39
C GLY A 185 8.38 -11.66 4.76
N LYS A 186 8.94 -10.93 5.76
CA LYS A 186 8.39 -10.80 7.13
C LYS A 186 6.90 -10.44 7.16
N GLY A 187 6.53 -9.30 6.56
CA GLY A 187 5.15 -8.81 6.57
C GLY A 187 4.19 -9.80 5.91
N TYR A 188 4.63 -10.44 4.83
CA TYR A 188 3.84 -11.46 4.15
C TYR A 188 3.55 -12.68 5.04
N LEU A 189 4.57 -13.20 5.74
CA LEU A 189 4.39 -14.31 6.69
C LEU A 189 3.42 -13.95 7.82
N CYS A 190 3.52 -12.72 8.34
CA CYS A 190 2.61 -12.25 9.38
C CYS A 190 1.16 -12.19 8.87
N ARG A 191 0.93 -11.61 7.69
CA ARG A 191 -0.41 -11.61 7.08
C ARG A 191 -0.97 -13.02 6.94
N MET A 192 -0.21 -13.96 6.39
CA MET A 192 -0.64 -15.36 6.27
C MET A 192 -1.01 -16.02 7.59
N ALA A 193 -0.32 -15.67 8.66
CA ALA A 193 -0.55 -16.27 9.97
C ALA A 193 -1.80 -15.70 10.66
N TYR A 194 -2.09 -14.40 10.46
CA TYR A 194 -3.10 -13.67 11.23
C TYR A 194 -4.38 -13.35 10.44
N GLU A 195 -4.34 -13.22 9.11
CA GLU A 195 -5.53 -12.92 8.29
C GLU A 195 -6.61 -14.01 8.31
N GLN A 196 -6.28 -15.24 8.68
CA GLN A 196 -7.26 -16.33 8.77
C GLN A 196 -8.28 -16.07 9.88
N ASP A 197 -7.90 -15.32 10.91
CA ASP A 197 -8.68 -15.04 12.10
C ASP A 197 -9.35 -13.65 12.07
N GLY A 198 -9.17 -12.85 10.99
CA GLY A 198 -9.76 -11.53 10.84
C GLY A 198 -8.90 -10.55 10.03
N ALA A 199 -9.35 -9.30 9.90
CA ALA A 199 -8.63 -8.27 9.19
C ALA A 199 -7.31 -7.90 9.89
N VAL A 200 -6.27 -7.66 9.10
CA VAL A 200 -4.95 -7.23 9.57
C VAL A 200 -4.60 -5.91 8.90
N TYR A 201 -4.19 -4.93 9.69
CA TYR A 201 -3.67 -3.65 9.18
C TYR A 201 -2.16 -3.62 9.26
N GLU A 202 -1.52 -3.06 8.24
CA GLU A 202 -0.05 -2.95 8.17
C GLU A 202 0.34 -1.48 8.00
N TYR A 203 1.24 -1.02 8.87
CA TYR A 203 1.83 0.31 8.83
C TYR A 203 3.34 0.19 8.76
N ASN A 204 3.96 0.96 7.86
CA ASN A 204 5.41 1.12 7.86
C ASN A 204 5.76 2.43 8.60
N CYS A 205 6.35 2.29 9.78
CA CYS A 205 6.70 3.43 10.64
C CYS A 205 7.73 4.37 10.02
N LYS A 206 8.55 3.89 9.09
CA LYS A 206 9.57 4.69 8.40
C LYS A 206 8.99 5.63 7.33
N LEU A 207 7.79 5.33 6.82
CA LEU A 207 7.15 6.12 5.76
C LEU A 207 6.22 7.22 6.28
N ILE A 208 5.98 7.27 7.59
CA ILE A 208 5.04 8.20 8.22
C ILE A 208 5.83 9.05 9.22
N SER A 209 5.58 10.37 9.26
CA SER A 209 6.19 11.23 10.28
C SER A 209 5.70 10.83 11.69
N GLU A 210 6.54 11.02 12.70
CA GLU A 210 6.23 10.60 14.08
C GLU A 210 4.91 11.20 14.59
N GLU A 211 4.66 12.47 14.29
CA GLU A 211 3.43 13.17 14.69
C GLU A 211 2.18 12.52 14.05
N ASN A 212 2.24 12.24 12.75
CA ASN A 212 1.15 11.58 12.04
C ASN A 212 0.98 10.13 12.51
N LEU A 213 2.08 9.44 12.78
CA LEU A 213 2.03 8.07 13.29
C LEU A 213 1.40 8.02 14.70
N GLU A 214 1.69 9.00 15.57
CA GLU A 214 1.05 9.11 16.88
C GLU A 214 -0.47 9.31 16.73
N ILE A 215 -0.91 10.18 15.80
CA ILE A 215 -2.33 10.42 15.52
C ILE A 215 -3.00 9.16 14.92
N GLU A 216 -2.37 8.53 13.96
CA GLU A 216 -2.91 7.31 13.33
C GLU A 216 -3.06 6.16 14.34
N LEU A 217 -2.08 5.96 15.20
CA LEU A 217 -2.11 4.86 16.17
C LEU A 217 -3.06 5.12 17.34
N PHE A 218 -3.03 6.34 17.89
CA PHE A 218 -3.72 6.64 19.16
C PHE A 218 -4.89 7.61 19.02
N GLY A 219 -5.07 8.22 17.83
CA GLY A 219 -6.06 9.26 17.63
C GLY A 219 -5.64 10.63 18.16
N ASP A 220 -6.53 11.58 17.94
CA ASP A 220 -6.46 12.92 18.48
C ASP A 220 -7.69 13.24 19.37
N SER A 221 -7.89 14.51 19.72
CA SER A 221 -9.05 14.94 20.52
C SER A 221 -10.41 14.74 19.84
N GLU A 222 -10.43 14.48 18.52
CA GLU A 222 -11.66 14.41 17.71
C GLU A 222 -11.93 13.00 17.17
N LYS A 223 -10.88 12.18 17.01
CA LYS A 223 -10.98 10.83 16.42
C LYS A 223 -10.14 9.84 17.21
N GLY A 224 -10.71 8.66 17.48
CA GLY A 224 -9.96 7.52 17.99
C GLY A 224 -8.92 7.04 16.97
N GLY A 225 -7.78 6.53 17.45
CA GLY A 225 -6.75 5.94 16.61
C GLY A 225 -7.10 4.52 16.17
N ILE A 226 -6.25 3.96 15.30
CA ILE A 226 -6.42 2.58 14.84
C ILE A 226 -6.43 1.58 16.00
N LEU A 227 -5.70 1.86 17.07
CA LEU A 227 -5.69 1.01 18.27
C LEU A 227 -7.04 0.98 19.01
N ASP A 228 -7.89 2.01 18.84
CA ASP A 228 -9.23 2.07 19.42
C ASP A 228 -10.29 1.42 18.52
N PHE A 229 -9.96 1.15 17.26
CA PHE A 229 -10.92 0.66 16.28
C PHE A 229 -11.28 -0.81 16.54
N ILE A 230 -12.60 -1.09 16.57
CA ILE A 230 -13.13 -2.44 16.76
C ILE A 230 -13.39 -3.06 15.39
N GLY A 231 -12.60 -3.98 14.93
CA GLY A 231 -12.88 -4.62 13.62
C GLY A 231 -11.68 -5.24 12.94
N TYR A 232 -10.53 -5.22 13.59
CA TYR A 232 -9.36 -5.93 13.09
C TYR A 232 -8.82 -6.92 14.12
N ARG A 233 -8.10 -7.94 13.63
CA ARG A 233 -7.48 -8.98 14.44
C ARG A 233 -6.11 -8.55 14.96
N ALA A 234 -5.31 -7.94 14.10
CA ALA A 234 -3.94 -7.59 14.42
C ALA A 234 -3.46 -6.35 13.66
N ILE A 235 -2.51 -5.64 14.24
CA ILE A 235 -1.74 -4.58 13.57
C ILE A 235 -0.31 -5.07 13.37
N ILE A 236 0.21 -4.89 12.16
CA ILE A 236 1.62 -5.12 11.81
C ILE A 236 2.29 -3.75 11.70
N LEU A 237 3.30 -3.51 12.52
CA LEU A 237 4.13 -2.32 12.49
C LEU A 237 5.50 -2.66 11.90
N GLY A 238 5.78 -2.19 10.69
CA GLY A 238 7.08 -2.33 10.03
C GLY A 238 8.06 -1.27 10.50
N ASP A 239 9.34 -1.61 10.55
CA ASP A 239 10.44 -0.72 10.93
C ASP A 239 10.22 -0.06 12.30
N VAL A 240 9.87 -0.87 13.31
CA VAL A 240 9.54 -0.38 14.67
C VAL A 240 10.68 0.31 15.38
N GLU A 241 11.91 0.13 14.94
CA GLU A 241 13.14 0.79 15.45
C GLU A 241 13.15 2.30 15.23
N VAL A 242 12.29 2.83 14.35
CA VAL A 242 12.18 4.29 14.15
C VAL A 242 11.22 4.95 15.14
N LEU A 243 10.44 4.16 15.89
CA LEU A 243 9.55 4.69 16.91
C LEU A 243 10.36 5.37 18.03
N SER A 244 10.00 6.59 18.39
CA SER A 244 10.61 7.24 19.54
C SER A 244 10.35 6.49 20.86
N PRO A 245 11.22 6.63 21.84
CA PRO A 245 11.03 6.01 23.17
C PRO A 245 9.68 6.38 23.82
N LYS A 246 9.19 7.58 23.54
CA LYS A 246 7.86 8.04 24.00
C LYS A 246 6.73 7.23 23.38
N LEU A 247 6.77 7.06 22.05
CA LEU A 247 5.77 6.29 21.32
C LEU A 247 5.82 4.79 21.65
N GLN A 248 7.02 4.22 21.82
CA GLN A 248 7.17 2.83 22.23
C GLN A 248 6.50 2.57 23.60
N LYS A 249 6.73 3.44 24.59
CA LYS A 249 6.10 3.33 25.93
C LYS A 249 4.57 3.46 25.84
N LYS A 250 4.09 4.45 25.10
CA LYS A 250 2.66 4.67 24.88
C LYS A 250 2.00 3.46 24.19
N LEU A 251 2.67 2.89 23.18
CA LEU A 251 2.21 1.71 22.45
C LEU A 251 2.10 0.49 23.39
N VAL A 252 3.17 0.16 24.11
CA VAL A 252 3.19 -1.00 25.03
C VAL A 252 2.16 -0.83 26.15
N ALA A 253 1.99 0.39 26.70
CA ALA A 253 0.98 0.67 27.71
C ALA A 253 -0.44 0.40 27.17
N LYS A 254 -0.74 0.89 25.94
CA LYS A 254 -2.04 0.69 25.30
C LYS A 254 -2.31 -0.79 24.99
N LEU A 255 -1.33 -1.50 24.44
CA LEU A 255 -1.45 -2.93 24.09
C LEU A 255 -1.64 -3.83 25.31
N LYS A 256 -1.12 -3.46 26.47
CA LYS A 256 -1.34 -4.20 27.73
C LYS A 256 -2.73 -4.02 28.32
N THR A 257 -3.41 -2.92 27.98
CA THR A 257 -4.77 -2.63 28.50
C THR A 257 -5.87 -3.12 27.56
N GLU A 258 -5.55 -3.36 26.31
CA GLU A 258 -6.52 -3.80 25.30
C GLU A 258 -6.14 -5.19 24.76
N ASP A 259 -7.15 -6.01 24.49
CA ASP A 259 -6.96 -7.36 23.94
C ASP A 259 -6.69 -7.30 22.41
N LYS A 260 -5.63 -6.59 22.04
CA LYS A 260 -5.24 -6.36 20.64
C LYS A 260 -3.85 -6.86 20.35
N LEU A 261 -3.68 -7.50 19.20
CA LEU A 261 -2.41 -8.02 18.75
C LEU A 261 -1.64 -6.96 17.97
N CYS A 262 -0.40 -6.77 18.37
CA CYS A 262 0.57 -5.98 17.63
C CYS A 262 1.78 -6.85 17.27
N ILE A 263 2.11 -6.88 15.98
CA ILE A 263 3.27 -7.56 15.43
C ILE A 263 4.29 -6.51 15.04
N GLY A 264 5.45 -6.53 15.71
CA GLY A 264 6.58 -5.67 15.34
C GLY A 264 7.45 -6.33 14.29
N LEU A 265 7.78 -5.59 13.22
CA LEU A 265 8.76 -6.02 12.22
C LEU A 265 9.99 -5.13 12.29
N SER A 266 11.18 -5.74 12.21
CA SER A 266 12.46 -5.04 12.16
C SER A 266 13.46 -5.76 11.26
N GLU A 267 14.49 -5.06 10.83
CA GLU A 267 15.67 -5.68 10.21
C GLU A 267 16.58 -6.32 11.26
N TYR A 268 16.53 -5.83 12.48
CA TYR A 268 17.42 -6.19 13.59
C TYR A 268 16.70 -7.06 14.62
N SER A 269 17.42 -7.90 15.32
CA SER A 269 16.92 -8.63 16.49
C SER A 269 16.57 -7.68 17.65
N LEU A 270 15.75 -8.14 18.59
CA LEU A 270 15.44 -7.35 19.80
C LEU A 270 16.69 -7.08 20.65
N GLU A 271 17.62 -8.01 20.67
CA GLU A 271 18.89 -7.88 21.37
C GLU A 271 19.75 -6.78 20.77
N GLU A 272 19.93 -6.78 19.43
CA GLU A 272 20.67 -5.73 18.72
C GLU A 272 20.03 -4.36 18.90
N LEU A 273 18.68 -4.28 18.83
CA LEU A 273 17.97 -3.02 19.05
C LEU A 273 18.14 -2.50 20.48
N LYS A 274 18.17 -3.39 21.47
CA LYS A 274 18.40 -3.03 22.87
C LYS A 274 19.83 -2.55 23.10
N ASP A 275 20.81 -3.28 22.60
CA ASP A 275 22.23 -2.94 22.74
C ASP A 275 22.55 -1.60 22.08
N ASN A 276 21.91 -1.30 20.94
CA ASN A 276 22.01 -0.03 20.24
C ASN A 276 21.08 1.08 20.80
N GLN A 277 20.40 0.84 21.92
CA GLN A 277 19.48 1.79 22.58
C GLN A 277 18.37 2.33 21.66
N LYS A 278 17.95 1.53 20.68
CA LYS A 278 16.86 1.88 19.77
C LYS A 278 15.47 1.58 20.34
N ILE A 279 15.40 0.68 21.32
CA ILE A 279 14.13 0.32 21.96
C ILE A 279 14.23 0.48 23.49
N THR A 280 13.08 0.76 24.09
CA THR A 280 12.94 0.88 25.54
C THR A 280 12.92 -0.50 26.21
N ASP A 281 13.22 -0.55 27.50
CA ASP A 281 13.14 -1.79 28.28
C ASP A 281 11.72 -2.38 28.27
N GLU A 282 10.69 -1.51 28.35
CA GLU A 282 9.30 -1.91 28.32
C GLU A 282 8.93 -2.59 26.99
N PHE A 283 9.42 -2.03 25.86
CA PHE A 283 9.23 -2.60 24.53
C PHE A 283 9.95 -3.94 24.38
N TYR A 284 11.21 -4.01 24.81
CA TYR A 284 12.01 -5.23 24.80
C TYR A 284 11.32 -6.35 25.56
N TYR A 285 10.92 -6.12 26.84
CA TYR A 285 10.27 -7.16 27.65
C TYR A 285 8.89 -7.58 27.15
N TYR A 286 8.19 -6.70 26.44
CA TYR A 286 6.89 -7.02 25.84
C TYR A 286 7.03 -8.08 24.75
N TYR A 287 8.07 -8.02 23.94
CA TYR A 287 8.28 -8.94 22.82
C TYR A 287 9.28 -10.07 23.08
N LYS A 288 10.06 -10.01 24.14
CA LYS A 288 11.21 -10.90 24.40
C LYS A 288 10.93 -12.39 24.19
N SER A 289 9.76 -12.87 24.58
CA SER A 289 9.39 -14.30 24.49
C SER A 289 8.71 -14.69 23.17
N TYR A 290 8.51 -13.73 22.25
CA TYR A 290 7.67 -13.89 21.06
C TYR A 290 8.42 -13.54 19.78
N GLN A 291 9.71 -13.85 19.73
CA GLN A 291 10.57 -13.54 18.59
C GLN A 291 10.51 -14.64 17.53
N VAL A 292 10.55 -14.22 16.26
CA VAL A 292 10.63 -15.10 15.09
C VAL A 292 11.62 -14.52 14.10
N GLU A 293 12.62 -15.31 13.72
CA GLU A 293 13.61 -14.93 12.73
C GLU A 293 13.23 -15.44 11.33
N VAL A 294 13.36 -14.56 10.34
CA VAL A 294 13.22 -14.88 8.92
C VAL A 294 14.57 -14.68 8.24
N LEU A 295 15.19 -15.78 7.85
CA LEU A 295 16.51 -15.78 7.20
C LEU A 295 16.46 -15.11 5.82
N PRO A 296 17.58 -14.54 5.34
CA PRO A 296 17.69 -14.03 3.96
C PRO A 296 17.52 -15.16 2.94
N ILE A 297 17.10 -14.79 1.73
CA ILE A 297 16.81 -15.77 0.67
C ILE A 297 18.06 -16.60 0.28
N ASN A 298 19.26 -16.03 0.41
CA ASN A 298 20.51 -16.73 0.10
C ASN A 298 20.79 -17.92 1.05
N GLU A 299 20.21 -17.90 2.25
CA GLU A 299 20.29 -19.00 3.22
C GLU A 299 19.13 -19.99 3.10
N ARG A 300 18.26 -19.80 2.07
CA ARG A 300 17.10 -20.63 1.77
C ARG A 300 17.09 -21.05 0.30
N PRO A 301 18.05 -21.87 -0.15
CA PRO A 301 18.21 -22.21 -1.55
C PRO A 301 16.98 -22.90 -2.18
N GLU A 302 16.24 -23.69 -1.38
CA GLU A 302 15.00 -24.34 -1.82
C GLU A 302 13.90 -23.31 -2.14
N ASP A 303 13.82 -22.22 -1.36
CA ASP A 303 12.89 -21.14 -1.60
C ASP A 303 13.37 -20.26 -2.77
N LEU A 304 14.67 -20.01 -2.90
CA LEU A 304 15.24 -19.18 -3.96
C LEU A 304 14.85 -19.70 -5.35
N GLN A 305 15.08 -20.98 -5.60
CA GLN A 305 14.72 -21.59 -6.88
C GLN A 305 13.21 -21.46 -7.13
N ALA A 306 12.39 -21.78 -6.14
CA ALA A 306 10.94 -21.71 -6.26
C ALA A 306 10.43 -20.29 -6.53
N PHE A 307 11.06 -19.24 -5.94
CA PHE A 307 10.72 -17.85 -6.24
C PHE A 307 11.10 -17.43 -7.66
N ILE A 308 12.26 -17.85 -8.16
CA ILE A 308 12.68 -17.58 -9.54
C ILE A 308 11.66 -18.18 -10.52
N GLU A 309 11.32 -19.47 -10.36
CA GLU A 309 10.38 -20.19 -11.20
C GLU A 309 8.97 -19.55 -11.14
N TYR A 310 8.50 -19.25 -9.93
CA TYR A 310 7.21 -18.60 -9.73
C TYR A 310 7.13 -17.24 -10.44
N TYR A 311 8.09 -16.34 -10.23
CA TYR A 311 8.04 -15.02 -10.85
C TYR A 311 8.20 -15.10 -12.37
N LEU A 312 8.97 -16.06 -12.89
CA LEU A 312 9.05 -16.30 -14.31
C LEU A 312 7.68 -16.68 -14.89
N GLU A 313 7.00 -17.66 -14.29
CA GLU A 313 5.67 -18.09 -14.72
C GLU A 313 4.65 -16.95 -14.58
N HIS A 314 4.65 -16.25 -13.45
CA HIS A 314 3.76 -15.11 -13.17
C HIS A 314 3.90 -14.03 -14.24
N TYR A 315 5.12 -13.59 -14.56
CA TYR A 315 5.33 -12.52 -15.54
C TYR A 315 5.14 -12.99 -16.97
N ASN A 316 5.45 -14.23 -17.28
CA ASN A 316 5.09 -14.83 -18.57
C ASN A 316 3.58 -14.77 -18.80
N LYS A 317 2.77 -15.15 -17.79
CA LYS A 317 1.31 -15.07 -17.86
C LYS A 317 0.81 -13.63 -17.93
N LYS A 318 1.36 -12.75 -17.11
CA LYS A 318 0.98 -11.32 -17.04
C LYS A 318 1.19 -10.60 -18.38
N TYR A 319 2.30 -10.87 -19.05
CA TYR A 319 2.69 -10.20 -20.29
C TYR A 319 2.45 -11.03 -21.56
N GLY A 320 1.82 -12.21 -21.46
CA GLY A 320 1.51 -13.08 -22.60
C GLY A 320 2.77 -13.60 -23.29
N ARG A 321 3.88 -13.80 -22.55
CA ARG A 321 5.16 -14.26 -23.07
C ARG A 321 5.42 -15.73 -22.73
N LYS A 322 6.44 -16.31 -23.37
CA LYS A 322 6.92 -17.68 -23.12
C LYS A 322 8.45 -17.64 -23.02
N ILE A 323 8.92 -17.00 -21.98
CA ILE A 323 10.35 -16.84 -21.71
C ILE A 323 10.81 -17.95 -20.76
N ASP A 324 12.00 -18.47 -20.98
CA ASP A 324 12.67 -19.44 -20.10
C ASP A 324 14.13 -19.04 -19.90
N PHE A 325 14.79 -19.60 -18.90
CA PHE A 325 16.21 -19.40 -18.65
C PHE A 325 17.01 -20.57 -19.25
N SER A 326 18.13 -20.26 -19.90
CA SER A 326 19.11 -21.31 -20.17
C SER A 326 19.65 -21.87 -18.83
N PRO A 327 20.09 -23.15 -18.79
CA PRO A 327 20.65 -23.74 -17.57
C PRO A 327 21.81 -22.93 -16.98
N LYS A 328 22.61 -22.29 -17.83
CA LYS A 328 23.71 -21.41 -17.39
C LYS A 328 23.21 -20.12 -16.79
N ALA A 329 22.20 -19.48 -17.38
CA ALA A 329 21.59 -18.27 -16.82
C ALA A 329 20.89 -18.53 -15.48
N LEU A 330 20.15 -19.64 -15.38
CA LEU A 330 19.54 -20.06 -14.13
C LEU A 330 20.57 -20.29 -13.02
N ASN A 331 21.68 -20.97 -13.35
CA ASN A 331 22.77 -21.17 -12.39
C ASN A 331 23.39 -19.85 -11.92
N CYS A 332 23.52 -18.85 -12.79
CA CYS A 332 23.96 -17.51 -12.39
C CYS A 332 23.00 -16.88 -11.36
N LEU A 333 21.69 -16.99 -11.60
CA LEU A 333 20.67 -16.45 -10.68
C LEU A 333 20.67 -17.18 -9.34
N LEU A 334 20.85 -18.50 -9.33
CA LEU A 334 20.89 -19.29 -8.10
C LEU A 334 22.14 -19.02 -7.23
N ASN A 335 23.24 -18.60 -7.85
CA ASN A 335 24.50 -18.28 -7.14
C ASN A 335 24.71 -16.78 -6.90
N TYR A 336 23.79 -15.94 -7.35
CA TYR A 336 23.86 -14.50 -7.11
C TYR A 336 23.48 -14.17 -5.67
N GLU A 337 24.13 -13.16 -5.10
CA GLU A 337 23.84 -12.65 -3.77
C GLU A 337 22.69 -11.63 -3.81
N TRP A 338 21.49 -12.10 -3.56
CA TRP A 338 20.26 -11.27 -3.55
C TRP A 338 20.20 -10.38 -2.30
N LYS A 339 20.82 -9.20 -2.36
CA LYS A 339 20.94 -8.28 -1.20
C LYS A 339 19.60 -7.74 -0.73
N GLU A 340 18.67 -7.49 -1.66
CA GLU A 340 17.30 -7.04 -1.34
C GLU A 340 16.31 -8.22 -1.32
N ASN A 341 16.81 -9.44 -1.23
CA ASN A 341 16.03 -10.67 -1.08
C ASN A 341 14.95 -10.84 -2.18
N ILE A 342 13.72 -11.22 -1.78
CA ILE A 342 12.62 -11.56 -2.70
C ILE A 342 12.20 -10.36 -3.55
N ILE A 343 12.34 -9.15 -3.03
CA ILE A 343 11.99 -7.92 -3.76
C ILE A 343 12.92 -7.76 -4.97
N GLU A 344 14.22 -8.00 -4.81
CA GLU A 344 15.19 -7.94 -5.91
C GLU A 344 14.92 -9.01 -6.96
N ILE A 345 14.61 -10.25 -6.52
CA ILE A 345 14.23 -11.34 -7.44
C ILE A 345 13.04 -10.92 -8.30
N ARG A 346 11.98 -10.43 -7.67
CA ARG A 346 10.76 -10.01 -8.34
C ARG A 346 11.03 -8.98 -9.44
N TYR A 347 11.70 -7.88 -9.11
CA TYR A 347 11.99 -6.82 -10.09
C TYR A 347 12.96 -7.25 -11.17
N THR A 348 13.94 -8.10 -10.83
CA THR A 348 14.90 -8.62 -11.79
C THR A 348 14.22 -9.53 -12.82
N ILE A 349 13.41 -10.48 -12.36
CA ILE A 349 12.71 -11.40 -13.25
C ILE A 349 11.69 -10.65 -14.11
N GLU A 350 10.93 -9.71 -13.53
CA GLU A 350 9.99 -8.87 -14.30
C GLU A 350 10.71 -8.13 -15.43
N ARG A 351 11.84 -7.49 -15.12
CA ARG A 351 12.63 -6.77 -16.12
C ARG A 351 13.15 -7.71 -17.21
N LEU A 352 13.70 -8.88 -16.82
CA LEU A 352 14.22 -9.85 -17.77
C LEU A 352 13.13 -10.36 -18.72
N VAL A 353 11.93 -10.66 -18.21
CA VAL A 353 10.80 -11.08 -19.04
C VAL A 353 10.34 -9.96 -19.98
N LEU A 354 10.30 -8.71 -19.51
CA LEU A 354 9.88 -7.57 -20.33
C LEU A 354 10.87 -7.25 -21.45
N THR A 355 12.17 -7.32 -21.16
CA THR A 355 13.24 -6.91 -22.09
C THR A 355 13.79 -8.06 -22.94
N ALA A 356 13.38 -9.30 -22.70
CA ALA A 356 13.84 -10.43 -23.50
C ALA A 356 13.39 -10.28 -24.96
N GLU A 357 14.31 -10.36 -25.88
CA GLU A 357 14.03 -10.38 -27.32
C GLU A 357 13.75 -11.80 -27.80
N GLU A 358 14.42 -12.79 -27.22
CA GLU A 358 14.28 -14.22 -27.49
C GLU A 358 13.47 -14.91 -26.40
N ASN A 359 12.99 -16.13 -26.68
CA ASN A 359 12.25 -16.93 -25.71
C ASN A 359 13.15 -17.56 -24.63
N ILE A 360 14.47 -17.54 -24.81
CA ILE A 360 15.43 -18.06 -23.84
C ILE A 360 16.36 -16.94 -23.40
N ILE A 361 16.43 -16.70 -22.10
CA ILE A 361 17.37 -15.76 -21.49
C ILE A 361 18.69 -16.48 -21.28
N GLU A 362 19.71 -15.96 -21.95
CA GLU A 362 21.09 -16.41 -21.84
C GLU A 362 21.87 -15.58 -20.81
N VAL A 363 23.07 -16.06 -20.44
CA VAL A 363 23.93 -15.35 -19.45
C VAL A 363 24.23 -13.91 -19.85
N TYR A 364 24.40 -13.63 -21.15
CA TYR A 364 24.66 -12.27 -21.63
C TYR A 364 23.47 -11.30 -21.53
N ASN A 365 22.25 -11.81 -21.32
CA ASN A 365 21.06 -11.02 -21.07
C ASN A 365 20.95 -10.61 -19.59
N LEU A 366 21.69 -11.28 -18.70
CA LEU A 366 21.68 -10.96 -17.28
C LEU A 366 22.46 -9.65 -17.00
N PRO A 367 22.10 -8.91 -15.93
CA PRO A 367 22.91 -7.78 -15.46
C PRO A 367 24.34 -8.18 -15.15
N GLU A 368 25.31 -7.33 -15.49
CA GLU A 368 26.75 -7.58 -15.29
C GLU A 368 27.07 -8.03 -13.85
N LYS A 369 26.46 -7.37 -12.86
CA LYS A 369 26.62 -7.72 -11.43
C LYS A 369 26.28 -9.18 -11.08
N MET A 370 25.44 -9.85 -11.89
CA MET A 370 25.04 -11.24 -11.68
C MET A 370 25.95 -12.25 -12.40
N THR A 371 26.75 -11.76 -13.33
CA THR A 371 27.67 -12.59 -14.10
C THR A 371 29.08 -12.59 -13.53
N GLU A 372 29.46 -11.58 -12.74
CA GLU A 372 30.83 -11.43 -12.20
C GLU A 372 31.29 -12.59 -11.30
N LYS A 373 30.46 -13.03 -10.35
CA LYS A 373 30.77 -14.20 -9.48
C LYS A 373 30.72 -15.51 -10.24
N SER A 374 29.83 -15.61 -11.23
CA SER A 374 29.68 -16.81 -12.05
C SER A 374 30.88 -17.01 -12.98
N ALA A 375 31.52 -15.94 -13.42
CA ALA A 375 32.75 -16.05 -14.21
C ALA A 375 33.86 -16.77 -13.43
N GLN A 376 33.91 -16.65 -12.11
CA GLN A 376 34.87 -17.41 -11.27
C GLN A 376 34.50 -18.88 -11.11
N LEU A 377 33.22 -19.23 -11.04
CA LEU A 377 32.74 -20.61 -10.93
C LEU A 377 32.84 -21.37 -12.26
N PHE A 378 32.69 -20.66 -13.39
CA PHE A 378 32.84 -21.26 -14.74
C PHE A 378 34.27 -21.60 -15.10
N LEU A 379 35.28 -21.16 -14.32
CA LEU A 379 36.67 -21.50 -14.54
C LEU A 379 37.01 -22.99 -14.26
N GLU A 380 36.15 -23.71 -13.53
CA GLU A 380 36.40 -25.09 -13.16
C GLU A 380 35.99 -26.13 -14.22
N ASP A 381 34.97 -25.82 -15.09
CA ASP A 381 34.40 -26.79 -16.02
C ASP A 381 34.30 -26.35 -17.50
N THR A 382 34.69 -25.11 -17.85
CA THR A 382 34.55 -24.59 -19.22
C THR A 382 35.93 -24.25 -19.82
N CYS A 383 36.20 -24.66 -21.04
CA CYS A 383 37.49 -24.32 -21.66
C CYS A 383 37.54 -22.80 -21.98
N LEU A 384 38.73 -22.21 -21.88
CA LEU A 384 38.96 -20.78 -22.13
C LEU A 384 38.40 -20.33 -23.52
N LYS A 385 38.41 -21.19 -24.49
CA LYS A 385 37.90 -20.92 -25.84
C LYS A 385 36.39 -20.67 -25.84
N ASP A 386 35.62 -21.49 -25.12
CA ASP A 386 34.16 -21.34 -25.03
C ASP A 386 33.74 -20.10 -24.22
N MET A 387 34.52 -19.76 -23.19
CA MET A 387 34.33 -18.52 -22.43
C MET A 387 34.59 -17.27 -23.28
N MET A 388 35.69 -17.29 -24.04
CA MET A 388 35.99 -16.15 -24.92
C MET A 388 34.94 -16.02 -26.03
N GLU A 389 34.43 -17.13 -26.55
CA GLU A 389 33.37 -17.09 -27.56
C GLU A 389 32.05 -16.56 -27.03
N LEU A 390 31.65 -16.94 -25.82
CA LEU A 390 30.47 -16.41 -25.15
C LEU A 390 30.58 -14.90 -24.86
N TYR A 391 31.73 -14.47 -24.38
CA TYR A 391 31.97 -13.05 -24.06
C TYR A 391 32.00 -12.20 -25.35
N GLU A 392 32.65 -12.74 -26.39
CA GLU A 392 32.69 -12.11 -27.70
C GLU A 392 31.30 -11.99 -28.33
N LYS A 393 30.48 -13.03 -28.28
CA LYS A 393 29.06 -13.00 -28.71
C LYS A 393 28.31 -11.89 -28.05
N GLY A 394 28.39 -11.78 -26.71
CA GLY A 394 27.70 -10.72 -25.94
C GLY A 394 28.11 -9.29 -26.33
N ILE A 395 29.40 -9.06 -26.58
CA ILE A 395 29.93 -7.77 -27.05
C ILE A 395 29.40 -7.42 -28.44
N ILE A 396 29.48 -8.38 -29.38
CA ILE A 396 29.06 -8.19 -30.78
C ILE A 396 27.55 -7.90 -30.87
N CYS A 397 26.72 -8.69 -30.18
CA CYS A 397 25.28 -8.48 -30.18
C CYS A 397 24.90 -7.10 -29.64
N ARG A 398 25.39 -6.72 -28.44
CA ARG A 398 25.14 -5.40 -27.86
C ARG A 398 25.63 -4.24 -28.75
N ALA A 399 26.78 -4.40 -29.40
CA ALA A 399 27.27 -3.39 -30.31
C ALA A 399 26.39 -3.26 -31.54
N TYR A 400 25.91 -4.36 -32.10
CA TYR A 400 25.05 -4.37 -33.29
C TYR A 400 23.66 -3.80 -32.99
N GLU A 401 23.06 -4.14 -31.84
CA GLU A 401 21.81 -3.57 -31.34
C GLU A 401 21.88 -2.04 -31.18
N LYS A 402 23.04 -1.54 -30.74
CA LYS A 402 23.21 -0.11 -30.49
C LYS A 402 23.52 0.69 -31.76
N TYR A 403 24.29 0.11 -32.70
CA TYR A 403 24.83 0.85 -33.84
C TYR A 403 24.24 0.43 -35.19
N HIS A 404 23.51 -0.69 -35.28
CA HIS A 404 22.74 -1.20 -36.40
C HIS A 404 23.53 -1.39 -37.72
N THR A 405 24.79 -0.97 -37.81
CA THR A 405 25.62 -1.09 -39.01
C THR A 405 26.97 -1.77 -38.73
N THR A 406 27.38 -2.64 -39.63
CA THR A 406 28.64 -3.36 -39.49
C THR A 406 29.87 -2.44 -39.47
N VAL A 407 29.77 -1.28 -40.15
CA VAL A 407 30.85 -0.26 -40.19
C VAL A 407 31.03 0.42 -38.84
N GLU A 408 29.93 0.84 -38.20
CA GLU A 408 29.98 1.49 -36.88
C GLU A 408 30.39 0.51 -35.79
N VAL A 409 29.88 -0.72 -35.82
CA VAL A 409 30.31 -1.80 -34.91
C VAL A 409 31.80 -2.02 -35.01
N ALA A 410 32.34 -2.16 -36.24
CA ALA A 410 33.78 -2.33 -36.47
C ALA A 410 34.60 -1.16 -35.88
N LYS A 411 34.17 0.09 -36.13
CA LYS A 411 34.82 1.30 -35.63
C LYS A 411 34.81 1.38 -34.09
N LYS A 412 33.70 1.04 -33.47
CA LYS A 412 33.54 1.11 -32.02
C LYS A 412 34.28 0.00 -31.27
N LEU A 413 34.33 -1.18 -31.84
CA LEU A 413 35.02 -2.31 -31.24
C LEU A 413 36.50 -2.40 -31.63
N GLY A 414 36.99 -1.47 -32.48
CA GLY A 414 38.40 -1.48 -32.91
C GLY A 414 38.82 -2.66 -33.74
N ILE A 415 37.87 -3.30 -34.47
CA ILE A 415 38.14 -4.45 -35.36
C ILE A 415 37.93 -4.09 -36.82
N SER A 416 38.48 -4.89 -37.74
CA SER A 416 38.24 -4.69 -39.16
C SER A 416 36.77 -4.90 -39.53
N GLN A 417 36.26 -4.19 -40.55
CA GLN A 417 34.89 -4.35 -41.02
C GLN A 417 34.62 -5.81 -41.46
N ALA A 418 35.57 -6.49 -42.11
CA ALA A 418 35.44 -7.88 -42.48
C ALA A 418 35.30 -8.80 -41.26
N SER A 419 36.01 -8.52 -40.16
CA SER A 419 35.84 -9.23 -38.87
C SER A 419 34.50 -8.96 -38.24
N ALA A 420 34.01 -7.72 -38.27
CA ALA A 420 32.69 -7.36 -37.75
C ALA A 420 31.57 -8.08 -38.52
N VAL A 421 31.61 -8.06 -39.85
CA VAL A 421 30.64 -8.78 -40.70
C VAL A 421 30.59 -10.26 -40.34
N ARG A 422 31.75 -10.95 -40.36
CA ARG A 422 31.82 -12.38 -40.05
C ARG A 422 31.32 -12.72 -38.63
N LYS A 423 31.61 -11.87 -37.66
CA LYS A 423 31.14 -12.06 -36.27
C LYS A 423 29.66 -11.76 -36.11
N ILE A 424 29.13 -10.76 -36.80
CA ILE A 424 27.70 -10.46 -36.84
C ILE A 424 26.93 -11.59 -37.54
N GLU A 425 27.42 -12.09 -38.69
CA GLU A 425 26.82 -13.25 -39.34
C GLU A 425 26.79 -14.45 -38.41
N LYS A 426 27.91 -14.77 -37.75
CA LYS A 426 28.02 -15.91 -36.83
C LYS A 426 27.11 -15.80 -35.61
N TYR A 427 26.97 -14.61 -35.00
CA TYR A 427 26.34 -14.50 -33.71
C TYR A 427 24.93 -13.86 -33.74
N VAL A 428 24.59 -13.16 -34.84
CA VAL A 428 23.31 -12.45 -34.97
C VAL A 428 22.45 -12.99 -36.10
N THR A 429 23.06 -13.46 -37.24
CA THR A 429 22.31 -13.79 -38.46
C THR A 429 22.16 -15.31 -38.65
N GLU A 430 23.07 -16.15 -38.14
CA GLU A 430 22.89 -17.61 -38.11
C GLU A 430 21.94 -18.04 -36.99
N ARG A 431 20.67 -17.76 -37.22
CA ARG A 431 19.52 -18.28 -36.46
C ARG A 431 18.71 -19.23 -37.29
#